data_70a3a66b22403238a74adb226e6e2e4c
#
_entry.id   70a3a66b22403238a74adb226e6e2e4c
#
_cell.length_a   1.000
_cell.length_b   1.000
_cell.length_c   1.000
_cell.angle_alpha   90.00
_cell.angle_beta   90.00
_cell.angle_gamma   90.00
#
_symmetry.space_group_name_H-M   'P 1'
#
loop_
_entity.id
_entity.type
_entity.pdbx_description
1 polymer ?
#
loop_
_entity_poly.entity_id
_entity_poly.type
_entity_poly.pdbx_seq_one_letter_code
_entity_poly.pdbx_strand_id
1 'polypeptide(L)'
;MAERIIGYAFSSRFQKEYKALPKEMQEAFDKKLSLFLDNFHHPSLRVKRITGTIDRWEGSVTMNYRFTFQFEAGKALFRRIGTYDILKKEN
;
A
#
# COMPACT_ATOMS: atom_id res chain seq x y z
N MET A 1 19.97 -8.05 -7.81
CA MET A 1 19.70 -6.68 -8.25
C MET A 1 18.43 -6.17 -7.61
N ALA A 2 18.48 -5.00 -7.02
CA ALA A 2 17.30 -4.43 -6.36
C ALA A 2 16.31 -3.94 -7.42
N GLU A 3 15.05 -4.29 -7.24
CA GLU A 3 14.00 -3.76 -8.09
C GLU A 3 13.77 -2.30 -7.75
N ARG A 4 13.52 -1.49 -8.77
CA ARG A 4 13.22 -0.09 -8.59
C ARG A 4 11.80 0.21 -8.98
N ILE A 5 11.12 0.97 -8.14
CA ILE A 5 9.81 1.50 -8.46
C ILE A 5 10.04 2.82 -9.18
N ILE A 6 9.65 2.89 -10.45
CA ILE A 6 9.89 4.05 -11.27
C ILE A 6 8.75 5.08 -11.23
N GLY A 7 7.69 4.77 -10.49
CA GLY A 7 6.60 5.71 -10.31
C GLY A 7 5.48 5.08 -9.49
N TYR A 8 4.50 5.90 -9.18
CA TYR A 8 3.35 5.42 -8.41
C TYR A 8 2.11 6.24 -8.75
N ALA A 9 0.96 5.68 -8.44
CA ALA A 9 -0.32 6.35 -8.63
C ALA A 9 -1.29 5.84 -7.57
N PHE A 10 -2.37 6.59 -7.37
CA PHE A 10 -3.42 6.25 -6.42
C PHE A 10 -4.73 6.11 -7.16
N SER A 11 -5.45 5.02 -6.91
CA SER A 11 -6.80 4.85 -7.47
C SER A 11 -7.73 5.90 -6.86
N SER A 12 -8.87 6.14 -7.52
CA SER A 12 -9.88 7.05 -6.98
C SER A 12 -10.36 6.58 -5.63
N ARG A 13 -10.53 5.28 -5.47
CA ARG A 13 -10.95 4.69 -4.20
C ARG A 13 -9.92 4.93 -3.11
N PHE A 14 -8.64 4.71 -3.41
CA PHE A 14 -7.58 4.98 -2.45
C PHE A 14 -7.61 6.43 -1.99
N GLN A 15 -7.76 7.37 -2.93
CA GLN A 15 -7.77 8.79 -2.60
C GLN A 15 -8.90 9.14 -1.63
N LYS A 16 -10.09 8.58 -1.86
CA LYS A 16 -11.22 8.79 -0.96
C LYS A 16 -10.95 8.20 0.42
N GLU A 17 -10.42 6.99 0.45
CA GLU A 17 -10.14 6.32 1.71
C GLU A 17 -9.03 7.03 2.49
N TYR A 18 -8.03 7.51 1.79
CA TYR A 18 -6.95 8.27 2.43
C TYR A 18 -7.49 9.54 3.09
N LYS A 19 -8.34 10.28 2.37
CA LYS A 19 -8.92 11.50 2.92
C LYS A 19 -9.79 11.24 4.15
N ALA A 20 -10.37 10.06 4.24
CA ALA A 20 -11.20 9.68 5.37
C ALA A 20 -10.39 9.19 6.57
N LEU A 21 -9.09 8.99 6.43
CA LEU A 21 -8.25 8.54 7.53
C LEU A 21 -8.08 9.63 8.58
N PRO A 22 -7.91 9.24 9.86
CA PRO A 22 -7.43 10.18 10.86
C PRO A 22 -6.11 10.78 10.40
N LYS A 23 -5.87 12.03 10.74
CA LYS A 23 -4.66 12.73 10.31
C LYS A 23 -3.39 11.98 10.68
N GLU A 24 -3.36 11.36 11.86
CA GLU A 24 -2.21 10.58 12.30
C GLU A 24 -1.92 9.41 11.36
N MET A 25 -2.97 8.81 10.81
CA MET A 25 -2.81 7.69 9.88
C MET A 25 -2.37 8.18 8.52
N GLN A 26 -2.82 9.35 8.09
CA GLN A 26 -2.34 9.96 6.85
C GLN A 26 -0.83 10.21 6.96
N GLU A 27 -0.39 10.78 8.06
CA GLU A 27 1.03 11.06 8.28
C GLU A 27 1.85 9.78 8.37
N ALA A 28 1.29 8.75 9.01
CA ALA A 28 1.96 7.46 9.09
C ALA A 28 2.12 6.83 7.71
N PHE A 29 1.08 6.91 6.87
CA PHE A 29 1.19 6.42 5.51
C PHE A 29 2.21 7.21 4.71
N ASP A 30 2.23 8.53 4.84
CA ASP A 30 3.17 9.37 4.10
C ASP A 30 4.62 8.95 4.37
N LYS A 31 4.93 8.63 5.63
CA LYS A 31 6.25 8.13 6.00
C LYS A 31 6.51 6.76 5.40
N LYS A 32 5.51 5.88 5.43
CA LYS A 32 5.64 4.55 4.85
C LYS A 32 5.81 4.63 3.34
N LEU A 33 5.13 5.58 2.69
CA LEU A 33 5.27 5.77 1.25
C LEU A 33 6.71 6.12 0.87
N SER A 34 7.34 7.05 1.59
CA SER A 34 8.74 7.39 1.35
C SER A 34 9.63 6.16 1.47
N LEU A 35 9.41 5.38 2.50
CA LEU A 35 10.17 4.16 2.73
C LEU A 35 9.91 3.13 1.63
N PHE A 36 8.66 3.00 1.21
CA PHE A 36 8.25 2.08 0.15
C PHE A 36 8.95 2.42 -1.18
N LEU A 37 9.01 3.70 -1.51
CA LEU A 37 9.63 4.14 -2.76
C LEU A 37 11.14 3.95 -2.74
N ASP A 38 11.74 4.03 -1.58
CA ASP A 38 13.17 3.79 -1.42
C ASP A 38 13.50 2.29 -1.44
N ASN A 39 12.72 1.50 -0.71
CA ASN A 39 12.93 0.06 -0.63
C ASN A 39 11.65 -0.63 -0.18
N PHE A 40 10.85 -1.11 -1.13
CA PHE A 40 9.57 -1.72 -0.78
C PHE A 40 9.71 -3.07 -0.06
N HIS A 41 10.93 -3.61 0.04
CA HIS A 41 11.20 -4.80 0.84
C HIS A 41 11.58 -4.47 2.28
N HIS A 42 11.55 -3.18 2.66
CA HIS A 42 11.89 -2.80 4.03
C HIS A 42 10.98 -3.55 5.01
N PRO A 43 11.55 -4.18 6.06
CA PRO A 43 10.78 -5.04 6.97
C PRO A 43 9.59 -4.36 7.63
N SER A 44 9.68 -3.06 7.93
CA SER A 44 8.58 -2.35 8.60
C SER A 44 7.35 -2.21 7.74
N LEU A 45 7.46 -2.38 6.42
CA LEU A 45 6.33 -2.31 5.50
C LEU A 45 5.52 -3.60 5.48
N ARG A 46 6.15 -4.71 5.83
CA ARG A 46 5.50 -6.03 5.82
C ARG A 46 4.79 -6.33 4.51
N VAL A 47 5.43 -6.01 3.41
CA VAL A 47 4.85 -6.23 2.08
C VAL A 47 4.76 -7.72 1.80
N LYS A 48 3.58 -8.16 1.37
CA LYS A 48 3.38 -9.54 0.96
C LYS A 48 2.22 -9.63 -0.02
N ARG A 49 2.20 -10.72 -0.79
CA ARG A 49 1.11 -10.97 -1.71
C ARG A 49 -0.14 -11.37 -0.93
N ILE A 50 -1.30 -10.85 -1.36
CA ILE A 50 -2.57 -11.22 -0.74
C ILE A 50 -2.96 -12.60 -1.24
N THR A 51 -3.20 -13.52 -0.31
CA THR A 51 -3.58 -14.91 -0.62
C THR A 51 -4.85 -14.93 -1.48
N GLY A 52 -4.83 -15.77 -2.51
CA GLY A 52 -5.98 -15.91 -3.40
C GLY A 52 -6.02 -14.91 -4.53
N THR A 53 -5.00 -14.05 -4.63
CA THR A 53 -4.90 -13.08 -5.74
C THR A 53 -3.65 -13.36 -6.56
N ILE A 54 -3.64 -12.85 -7.80
CA ILE A 54 -2.50 -13.02 -8.68
C ILE A 54 -1.53 -11.86 -8.51
N ASP A 55 -2.05 -10.64 -8.47
CA ASP A 55 -1.23 -9.44 -8.55
C ASP A 55 -1.56 -8.41 -7.49
N ARG A 56 -2.20 -8.82 -6.41
CA ARG A 56 -2.53 -7.90 -5.31
C ARG A 56 -1.57 -8.10 -4.17
N TRP A 57 -1.10 -6.98 -3.61
CA TRP A 57 -0.13 -6.97 -2.53
C TRP A 57 -0.66 -6.11 -1.41
N GLU A 58 -0.20 -6.38 -0.20
CA GLU A 58 -0.52 -5.56 0.96
C GLU A 58 0.73 -5.04 1.61
N GLY A 59 0.59 -3.92 2.30
CA GLY A 59 1.63 -3.40 3.17
C GLY A 59 0.99 -2.84 4.43
N SER A 60 1.81 -2.62 5.45
CA SER A 60 1.34 -2.11 6.74
C SER A 60 1.60 -0.62 6.86
N VAL A 61 0.57 0.12 7.28
CA VAL A 61 0.74 1.50 7.75
C VAL A 61 1.06 1.44 9.24
N THR A 62 0.18 0.77 9.98
CA THR A 62 0.36 0.42 11.39
C THR A 62 -0.14 -1.01 11.54
N MET A 63 -0.19 -1.51 12.77
CA MET A 63 -0.70 -2.85 13.02
C MET A 63 -2.15 -3.00 12.57
N ASN A 64 -2.97 -1.95 12.71
CA ASN A 64 -4.39 -2.01 12.39
C ASN A 64 -4.75 -1.46 11.02
N TYR A 65 -3.87 -0.70 10.39
CA TYR A 65 -4.13 -0.09 9.09
C TYR A 65 -3.22 -0.69 8.03
N ARG A 66 -3.81 -0.98 6.89
CA ARG A 66 -3.13 -1.62 5.76
C ARG A 66 -3.39 -0.83 4.49
N PHE A 67 -2.51 -1.01 3.50
CA PHE A 67 -2.78 -0.53 2.16
C PHE A 67 -2.58 -1.68 1.18
N THR A 68 -3.24 -1.60 0.03
CA THR A 68 -3.08 -2.60 -1.02
C THR A 68 -2.58 -1.93 -2.28
N PHE A 69 -1.86 -2.68 -3.08
CA PHE A 69 -1.30 -2.14 -4.31
C PHE A 69 -1.04 -3.27 -5.31
N GLN A 70 -0.75 -2.87 -6.54
CA GLN A 70 -0.32 -3.79 -7.59
C GLN A 70 0.80 -3.14 -8.37
N PHE A 71 1.61 -3.94 -9.05
CA PHE A 71 2.65 -3.42 -9.92
C PHE A 71 2.16 -3.44 -11.36
N GLU A 72 2.41 -2.33 -12.08
CA GLU A 72 2.11 -2.22 -13.49
C GLU A 72 3.27 -1.52 -14.16
N ALA A 73 4.00 -2.23 -15.03
CA ALA A 73 5.11 -1.68 -15.81
C ALA A 73 6.15 -0.94 -14.92
N GLY A 74 6.46 -1.52 -13.77
CA GLY A 74 7.45 -0.94 -12.84
C GLY A 74 6.88 0.13 -11.93
N LYS A 75 5.59 0.45 -12.07
CA LYS A 75 4.92 1.44 -11.22
C LYS A 75 4.06 0.74 -10.17
N ALA A 76 3.92 1.37 -9.02
CA ALA A 76 3.03 0.89 -7.98
C ALA A 76 1.71 1.63 -8.05
N LEU A 77 0.62 0.91 -8.26
CA LEU A 77 -0.71 1.48 -8.20
C LEU A 77 -1.32 1.12 -6.85
N PHE A 78 -1.50 2.14 -6.00
CA PHE A 78 -2.13 1.94 -4.69
C PHE A 78 -3.63 1.91 -4.87
N ARG A 79 -4.25 0.83 -4.38
CA ARG A 79 -5.65 0.53 -4.65
C ARG A 79 -6.57 0.89 -3.49
N ARG A 80 -6.17 0.54 -2.27
CA ARG A 80 -6.99 0.77 -1.08
C ARG A 80 -6.11 1.10 0.12
N ILE A 81 -6.68 1.81 1.07
CA ILE A 81 -6.08 2.05 2.37
C ILE A 81 -7.19 2.11 3.42
N GLY A 82 -6.98 1.46 4.54
CA GLY A 82 -7.97 1.43 5.61
C GLY A 82 -7.57 0.45 6.67
N THR A 83 -8.53 0.07 7.49
CA THR A 83 -8.29 -0.92 8.51
C THR A 83 -8.05 -2.28 7.87
N TYR A 84 -7.58 -3.21 8.68
CA TYR A 84 -7.33 -4.58 8.27
C TYR A 84 -8.47 -5.20 7.45
N ASP A 85 -9.70 -4.75 7.64
CA ASP A 85 -10.86 -5.31 6.94
C ASP A 85 -10.81 -5.14 5.42
N ILE A 86 -10.05 -4.20 4.90
CA ILE A 86 -9.94 -4.02 3.44
C ILE A 86 -9.39 -5.27 2.76
N LEU A 87 -8.60 -6.07 3.47
CA LEU A 87 -7.97 -7.25 2.88
C LEU A 87 -9.00 -8.32 2.53
N LYS A 88 -10.11 -8.35 3.23
CA LYS A 88 -11.16 -9.34 2.99
C LYS A 88 -11.89 -9.12 1.67
N LYS A 89 -11.82 -7.92 1.12
CA LYS A 89 -12.58 -7.53 -0.06
C LYS A 89 -11.69 -7.22 -1.27
N GLU A 90 -10.43 -7.58 -1.20
CA GLU A 90 -9.47 -7.22 -2.25
C GLU A 90 -9.37 -8.28 -3.35
N ASN A 91 -10.14 -9.29 -3.31
CA ASN A 91 -10.10 -10.37 -4.32
C ASN A 91 -10.40 -9.89 -5.72
#